data_f44ae24da1f322c5d584b92196f58a29
#
_entry.id   f44ae24da1f322c5d584b92196f58a29
#
_cell.length_a   1.000
_cell.length_b   1.000
_cell.length_c   1.000
_cell.angle_alpha   90.00
_cell.angle_beta   90.00
_cell.angle_gamma   90.00
#
_symmetry.space_group_name_H-M   'P 1'
#
loop_
_entity.id
_entity.type
_entity.pdbx_description
1 polymer ?
#
loop_
_entity_poly.entity_id
_entity_poly.type
_entity_poly.pdbx_seq_one_letter_code
_entity_poly.pdbx_strand_id
1 'polypeptide(L)'
;MKTEEIFKDIADFRSYVDGLEADTTLEQLRPSIRSASTSIASIIGKAVFQRLSEDLDLYSYGNEMLKTAVATSALYRYQIFLSTKKNNTEAKFYKYQHEEIKEHHIEAFWSAMDELLDWLDENADNVPEWKESQLCKIRESLPVKNAAEFDGYYGIDRSSYFYSKVLFLLRTIWSENIRPILGRLVPDEALMERCKRILCYWTMAEAVLKFDVTELPRSIRYDFNHEYTKGSDPQTRDRLHADLMSKVNSWMKMVESAVKSATGGNVSGGVVNAEENKFFYM
;
A
#
# COMPACT_ATOMS: atom_id res chain seq x y z
N MET A 1 14.39 -14.73 -14.45
CA MET A 1 14.78 -13.41 -13.97
C MET A 1 16.01 -13.60 -13.09
N LYS A 2 17.16 -13.13 -13.51
CA LYS A 2 18.36 -13.13 -12.64
C LYS A 2 18.26 -11.95 -11.67
N THR A 3 17.46 -12.09 -10.64
CA THR A 3 17.29 -11.10 -9.54
C THR A 3 18.52 -11.00 -8.62
N GLU A 4 19.57 -11.75 -8.94
CA GLU A 4 20.74 -11.91 -8.06
C GLU A 4 21.84 -10.87 -8.34
N GLU A 5 21.71 -10.08 -9.41
CA GLU A 5 22.76 -9.19 -9.89
C GLU A 5 22.39 -7.68 -9.86
N ILE A 6 21.40 -7.29 -9.02
CA ILE A 6 21.05 -5.87 -8.91
C ILE A 6 22.17 -5.05 -8.24
N PHE A 7 22.97 -5.66 -7.37
CA PHE A 7 24.15 -5.07 -6.76
C PHE A 7 25.43 -5.79 -7.23
N LYS A 8 26.43 -5.03 -7.61
CA LYS A 8 27.72 -5.57 -8.09
C LYS A 8 28.50 -6.26 -6.97
N ASP A 9 28.55 -5.66 -5.80
CA ASP A 9 29.26 -6.12 -4.61
C ASP A 9 28.64 -5.51 -3.34
N ILE A 10 29.27 -5.80 -2.19
CA ILE A 10 28.80 -5.27 -0.90
C ILE A 10 28.99 -3.76 -0.78
N ALA A 11 29.96 -3.17 -1.47
CA ALA A 11 30.19 -1.73 -1.44
C ALA A 11 29.08 -1.00 -2.22
N ASP A 12 28.67 -1.53 -3.36
CA ASP A 12 27.50 -1.04 -4.13
C ASP A 12 26.23 -1.11 -3.28
N PHE A 13 25.97 -2.22 -2.57
CA PHE A 13 24.84 -2.33 -1.65
C PHE A 13 24.89 -1.28 -0.52
N ARG A 14 26.06 -1.10 0.10
CA ARG A 14 26.27 -0.14 1.20
C ARG A 14 26.08 1.31 0.79
N SER A 15 26.19 1.66 -0.49
CA SER A 15 25.94 3.03 -0.95
C SER A 15 24.46 3.45 -0.87
N TYR A 16 23.54 2.49 -0.67
CA TYR A 16 22.09 2.72 -0.59
C TYR A 16 21.51 2.57 0.81
N VAL A 17 22.28 2.07 1.77
CA VAL A 17 21.81 1.84 3.15
C VAL A 17 22.87 2.09 4.18
N ASP A 18 22.47 2.64 5.32
CA ASP A 18 23.30 2.81 6.50
C ASP A 18 23.07 1.70 7.53
N GLY A 19 24.00 1.57 8.49
CA GLY A 19 23.82 0.69 9.65
C GLY A 19 24.09 -0.79 9.41
N LEU A 20 24.73 -1.16 8.29
CA LEU A 20 25.14 -2.54 8.03
C LEU A 20 26.45 -2.86 8.77
N GLU A 21 26.50 -3.97 9.51
CA GLU A 21 27.71 -4.42 10.21
C GLU A 21 28.88 -4.60 9.23
N ALA A 22 30.13 -4.26 9.67
CA ALA A 22 31.28 -4.18 8.78
C ALA A 22 31.67 -5.54 8.15
N ASP A 23 31.41 -6.63 8.84
CA ASP A 23 31.70 -8.00 8.43
C ASP A 23 30.59 -8.66 7.60
N THR A 24 29.47 -7.97 7.38
CA THR A 24 28.37 -8.49 6.57
C THR A 24 28.78 -8.61 5.10
N THR A 25 28.54 -9.78 4.53
CA THR A 25 28.84 -10.08 3.12
C THR A 25 27.58 -10.04 2.26
N LEU A 26 27.75 -9.81 0.94
CA LEU A 26 26.63 -9.83 0.00
C LEU A 26 25.94 -11.21 -0.05
N GLU A 27 26.68 -12.30 0.19
CA GLU A 27 26.12 -13.66 0.24
C GLU A 27 25.13 -13.84 1.38
N GLN A 28 25.40 -13.25 2.55
CA GLN A 28 24.48 -13.27 3.69
C GLN A 28 23.19 -12.49 3.41
N LEU A 29 23.26 -11.43 2.62
CA LEU A 29 22.12 -10.61 2.23
C LEU A 29 21.32 -11.17 1.04
N ARG A 30 21.91 -12.07 0.24
CA ARG A 30 21.29 -12.59 -0.99
C ARG A 30 19.87 -13.09 -0.85
N PRO A 31 19.48 -13.87 0.20
CA PRO A 31 18.08 -14.29 0.38
C PRO A 31 17.13 -13.12 0.60
N SER A 32 17.57 -12.10 1.38
CA SER A 32 16.79 -10.90 1.67
C SER A 32 16.65 -10.01 0.43
N ILE A 33 17.73 -9.84 -0.35
CA ILE A 33 17.73 -9.10 -1.63
C ILE A 33 16.76 -9.78 -2.62
N ARG A 34 16.82 -11.11 -2.76
CA ARG A 34 15.91 -11.85 -3.64
C ARG A 34 14.46 -11.66 -3.23
N SER A 35 14.16 -11.74 -1.94
CA SER A 35 12.81 -11.55 -1.42
C SER A 35 12.31 -10.12 -1.64
N ALA A 36 13.16 -9.11 -1.38
CA ALA A 36 12.85 -7.71 -1.62
C ALA A 36 12.58 -7.43 -3.11
N SER A 37 13.49 -7.87 -3.99
CA SER A 37 13.35 -7.73 -5.45
C SER A 37 12.06 -8.37 -5.97
N THR A 38 11.71 -9.56 -5.48
CA THR A 38 10.47 -10.25 -5.87
C THR A 38 9.24 -9.47 -5.42
N SER A 39 9.24 -8.93 -4.19
CA SER A 39 8.15 -8.12 -3.66
C SER A 39 7.96 -6.83 -4.47
N ILE A 40 9.05 -6.11 -4.75
CA ILE A 40 9.00 -4.86 -5.53
C ILE A 40 8.57 -5.14 -6.96
N ALA A 41 9.13 -6.16 -7.62
CA ALA A 41 8.73 -6.56 -8.96
C ALA A 41 7.26 -7.00 -9.07
N SER A 42 6.65 -7.46 -7.98
CA SER A 42 5.21 -7.77 -7.96
C SER A 42 4.34 -6.51 -7.94
N ILE A 43 4.87 -5.38 -7.44
CA ILE A 43 4.18 -4.10 -7.37
C ILE A 43 4.32 -3.36 -8.70
N ILE A 44 5.55 -3.09 -9.13
CA ILE A 44 5.81 -2.28 -10.34
C ILE A 44 5.69 -3.07 -11.66
N GLY A 45 5.66 -4.38 -11.58
CA GLY A 45 5.69 -5.28 -12.74
C GLY A 45 7.10 -5.78 -13.06
N LYS A 46 7.21 -7.06 -13.46
CA LYS A 46 8.50 -7.70 -13.77
C LYS A 46 9.24 -7.02 -14.94
N ALA A 47 8.51 -6.58 -15.96
CA ALA A 47 9.09 -5.93 -17.13
C ALA A 47 9.70 -4.57 -16.75
N VAL A 48 9.01 -3.77 -15.94
CA VAL A 48 9.51 -2.49 -15.41
C VAL A 48 10.75 -2.74 -14.56
N PHE A 49 10.68 -3.69 -13.62
CA PHE A 49 11.80 -4.03 -12.76
C PHE A 49 13.04 -4.41 -13.57
N GLN A 50 12.87 -5.26 -14.58
CA GLN A 50 13.97 -5.69 -15.44
C GLN A 50 14.55 -4.51 -16.23
N ARG A 51 13.70 -3.68 -16.83
CA ARG A 51 14.13 -2.50 -17.59
C ARG A 51 14.96 -1.54 -16.73
N LEU A 52 14.48 -1.20 -15.52
CA LEU A 52 15.20 -0.31 -14.60
C LEU A 52 16.51 -0.91 -14.07
N SER A 53 16.62 -2.23 -13.99
CA SER A 53 17.83 -2.90 -13.52
C SER A 53 18.91 -3.08 -14.60
N GLU A 54 18.55 -3.08 -15.88
CA GLU A 54 19.47 -3.38 -16.99
C GLU A 54 19.98 -2.13 -17.73
N ASP A 55 19.17 -1.06 -17.82
CA ASP A 55 19.48 0.15 -18.59
C ASP A 55 19.88 1.33 -17.70
N LEU A 56 21.17 1.36 -17.31
CA LEU A 56 21.72 2.32 -16.38
C LEU A 56 21.90 3.72 -17.00
N ASP A 57 22.04 3.85 -18.31
CA ASP A 57 22.32 5.14 -18.95
C ASP A 57 21.04 5.96 -19.16
N LEU A 58 19.94 5.30 -19.54
CA LEU A 58 18.66 5.95 -19.82
C LEU A 58 17.80 6.15 -18.56
N TYR A 59 17.95 5.28 -17.57
CA TYR A 59 17.09 5.26 -16.37
C TYR A 59 17.89 5.32 -15.08
N SER A 60 19.01 6.05 -15.07
CA SER A 60 19.93 6.11 -13.92
C SER A 60 19.22 6.46 -12.62
N TYR A 61 18.34 7.46 -12.62
CA TYR A 61 17.57 7.86 -11.45
C TYR A 61 16.56 6.78 -11.02
N GLY A 62 15.79 6.22 -11.96
CA GLY A 62 14.88 5.11 -11.69
C GLY A 62 15.59 3.85 -11.18
N ASN A 63 16.80 3.57 -11.70
CA ASN A 63 17.64 2.49 -11.19
C ASN A 63 18.12 2.76 -9.76
N GLU A 64 18.53 4.00 -9.47
CA GLU A 64 18.94 4.41 -8.12
C GLU A 64 17.80 4.25 -7.11
N MET A 65 16.59 4.72 -7.43
CA MET A 65 15.41 4.53 -6.59
C MET A 65 15.06 3.05 -6.42
N LEU A 66 15.14 2.26 -7.49
CA LEU A 66 14.92 0.82 -7.42
C LEU A 66 15.92 0.14 -6.50
N LYS A 67 17.22 0.46 -6.62
CA LYS A 67 18.27 -0.07 -5.76
C LYS A 67 18.06 0.34 -4.30
N THR A 68 17.71 1.60 -4.05
CA THR A 68 17.39 2.10 -2.70
C THR A 68 16.22 1.32 -2.09
N ALA A 69 15.13 1.12 -2.84
CA ALA A 69 13.99 0.37 -2.37
C ALA A 69 14.33 -1.12 -2.09
N VAL A 70 15.12 -1.75 -2.96
CA VAL A 70 15.56 -3.14 -2.74
C VAL A 70 16.51 -3.24 -1.56
N ALA A 71 17.46 -2.31 -1.42
CA ALA A 71 18.46 -2.36 -0.35
C ALA A 71 17.84 -2.13 1.04
N THR A 72 16.97 -1.11 1.19
CA THR A 72 16.26 -0.81 2.44
C THR A 72 15.34 -1.95 2.85
N SER A 73 14.58 -2.52 1.91
CA SER A 73 13.72 -3.68 2.16
C SER A 73 14.53 -4.93 2.53
N ALA A 74 15.64 -5.18 1.84
CA ALA A 74 16.51 -6.32 2.12
C ALA A 74 17.17 -6.21 3.50
N LEU A 75 17.63 -5.00 3.87
CA LEU A 75 18.24 -4.77 5.17
C LEU A 75 17.23 -4.94 6.30
N TYR A 76 16.01 -4.41 6.16
CA TYR A 76 14.93 -4.62 7.12
C TYR A 76 14.67 -6.12 7.37
N ARG A 77 14.55 -6.91 6.30
CA ARG A 77 14.32 -8.37 6.39
C ARG A 77 15.50 -9.10 7.03
N TYR A 78 16.73 -8.69 6.69
CA TYR A 78 17.94 -9.27 7.24
C TYR A 78 18.08 -9.01 8.74
N GLN A 79 17.73 -7.81 9.20
CA GLN A 79 17.77 -7.47 10.63
C GLN A 79 16.73 -8.24 11.45
N ILE A 80 15.53 -8.48 10.92
CA ILE A 80 14.56 -9.38 11.55
C ILE A 80 15.16 -10.78 11.73
N PHE A 81 15.84 -11.30 10.70
CA PHE A 81 16.51 -12.60 10.78
C PHE A 81 17.64 -12.63 11.82
N LEU A 82 18.46 -11.58 11.90
CA LEU A 82 19.51 -11.47 12.91
C LEU A 82 18.94 -11.39 14.33
N SER A 83 17.87 -10.65 14.54
CA SER A 83 17.24 -10.49 15.85
C SER A 83 16.68 -11.83 16.38
N THR A 84 16.19 -12.69 15.51
CA THR A 84 15.72 -14.04 15.88
C THR A 84 16.87 -14.97 16.28
N LYS A 85 18.08 -14.77 15.72
CA LYS A 85 19.28 -15.54 16.08
C LYS A 85 19.93 -15.08 17.40
N LYS A 86 19.91 -13.77 17.69
CA LYS A 86 20.55 -13.17 18.87
C LYS A 86 19.72 -13.25 20.16
N ASN A 87 18.46 -13.67 20.10
CA ASN A 87 17.54 -13.68 21.26
C ASN A 87 17.91 -14.65 22.40
N ASN A 88 19.07 -15.25 22.39
CA ASN A 88 19.44 -16.25 23.42
C ASN A 88 20.32 -15.72 24.57
N THR A 89 20.85 -14.50 24.59
CA THR A 89 21.81 -14.18 25.64
C THR A 89 21.84 -12.78 26.29
N GLU A 90 21.28 -11.67 25.72
CA GLU A 90 21.42 -10.33 26.35
C GLU A 90 20.27 -9.36 26.03
N ALA A 91 19.04 -9.67 26.36
CA ALA A 91 17.86 -9.23 25.57
C ALA A 91 17.16 -7.94 26.00
N LYS A 92 17.45 -7.24 27.10
CA LYS A 92 16.56 -6.15 27.55
C LYS A 92 16.96 -4.73 27.12
N PHE A 93 18.23 -4.44 27.04
CA PHE A 93 18.69 -3.07 26.70
C PHE A 93 18.62 -2.75 25.20
N TYR A 94 18.73 -3.78 24.36
CA TYR A 94 18.74 -3.67 22.89
C TYR A 94 17.35 -3.63 22.23
N LYS A 95 16.26 -3.91 22.96
CA LYS A 95 14.93 -4.03 22.36
C LYS A 95 14.46 -2.70 21.76
N TYR A 96 14.60 -1.59 22.47
CA TYR A 96 14.19 -0.26 21.98
C TYR A 96 15.03 0.20 20.79
N GLN A 97 16.34 0.00 20.84
CA GLN A 97 17.21 0.36 19.72
C GLN A 97 16.92 -0.47 18.46
N HIS A 98 16.59 -1.74 18.63
CA HIS A 98 16.18 -2.59 17.50
C HIS A 98 14.84 -2.19 16.90
N GLU A 99 13.90 -1.74 17.71
CA GLU A 99 12.59 -1.25 17.23
C GLU A 99 12.76 0.07 16.48
N GLU A 100 13.54 1.02 17.00
CA GLU A 100 13.86 2.29 16.31
C GLU A 100 14.58 2.06 14.96
N ILE A 101 15.57 1.17 14.93
CA ILE A 101 16.30 0.83 13.70
C ILE A 101 15.35 0.19 12.67
N LYS A 102 14.48 -0.71 13.11
CA LYS A 102 13.48 -1.32 12.21
C LYS A 102 12.52 -0.28 11.65
N GLU A 103 12.02 0.62 12.49
CA GLU A 103 11.11 1.67 12.08
C GLU A 103 11.78 2.61 11.07
N HIS A 104 13.03 3.00 11.32
CA HIS A 104 13.82 3.79 10.37
C HIS A 104 13.96 3.11 8.99
N HIS A 105 14.25 1.80 8.96
CA HIS A 105 14.36 1.09 7.68
C HIS A 105 13.02 0.89 6.97
N ILE A 106 11.93 0.74 7.72
CA ILE A 106 10.58 0.72 7.13
C ILE A 106 10.28 2.08 6.48
N GLU A 107 10.55 3.18 7.18
CA GLU A 107 10.34 4.53 6.65
C GLU A 107 11.19 4.80 5.41
N ALA A 108 12.48 4.44 5.45
CA ALA A 108 13.36 4.57 4.30
C ALA A 108 12.87 3.75 3.09
N PHE A 109 12.38 2.54 3.33
CA PHE A 109 11.78 1.71 2.28
C PHE A 109 10.50 2.34 1.69
N TRP A 110 9.62 2.88 2.54
CA TRP A 110 8.40 3.54 2.09
C TRP A 110 8.72 4.77 1.24
N SER A 111 9.63 5.63 1.72
CA SER A 111 10.08 6.80 0.97
C SER A 111 10.65 6.42 -0.40
N ALA A 112 11.54 5.42 -0.45
CA ALA A 112 12.10 4.95 -1.70
C ALA A 112 11.05 4.36 -2.66
N MET A 113 10.03 3.69 -2.13
CA MET A 113 8.92 3.17 -2.96
C MET A 113 8.02 4.28 -3.45
N ASP A 114 7.72 5.29 -2.63
CA ASP A 114 6.93 6.45 -3.04
C ASP A 114 7.65 7.21 -4.16
N GLU A 115 8.93 7.52 -3.99
CA GLU A 115 9.75 8.18 -5.01
C GLU A 115 9.83 7.37 -6.31
N LEU A 116 10.00 6.06 -6.22
CA LEU A 116 10.04 5.18 -7.39
C LEU A 116 8.71 5.19 -8.16
N LEU A 117 7.58 5.10 -7.45
CA LEU A 117 6.26 5.06 -8.07
C LEU A 117 5.87 6.41 -8.68
N ASP A 118 6.19 7.50 -7.99
CA ASP A 118 5.96 8.86 -8.49
C ASP A 118 6.82 9.13 -9.74
N TRP A 119 8.11 8.74 -9.72
CA TRP A 119 8.97 8.84 -10.89
C TRP A 119 8.46 8.00 -12.08
N LEU A 120 7.97 6.78 -11.82
CA LEU A 120 7.39 5.95 -12.88
C LEU A 120 6.14 6.59 -13.50
N ASP A 121 5.31 7.25 -12.70
CA ASP A 121 4.14 7.96 -13.19
C ASP A 121 4.52 9.19 -14.04
N GLU A 122 5.52 9.96 -13.60
CA GLU A 122 6.03 11.11 -14.33
C GLU A 122 6.74 10.72 -15.64
N ASN A 123 7.39 9.56 -15.66
CA ASN A 123 8.14 9.05 -16.80
C ASN A 123 7.42 7.94 -17.58
N ALA A 124 6.11 7.85 -17.45
CA ALA A 124 5.33 6.77 -18.06
C ALA A 124 5.44 6.71 -19.58
N ASP A 125 5.74 7.82 -20.26
CA ASP A 125 5.97 7.85 -21.71
C ASP A 125 7.32 7.22 -22.10
N ASN A 126 8.31 7.32 -21.23
CA ASN A 126 9.64 6.75 -21.42
C ASN A 126 9.73 5.28 -20.97
N VAL A 127 8.80 4.84 -20.10
CA VAL A 127 8.71 3.48 -19.58
C VAL A 127 7.37 2.86 -19.96
N PRO A 128 7.17 2.48 -21.24
CA PRO A 128 5.87 1.97 -21.72
C PRO A 128 5.40 0.73 -20.97
N GLU A 129 6.31 -0.09 -20.44
CA GLU A 129 5.99 -1.24 -19.63
C GLU A 129 5.26 -0.85 -18.34
N TRP A 130 5.45 0.37 -17.84
CA TRP A 130 4.72 0.90 -16.69
C TRP A 130 3.25 1.10 -17.00
N LYS A 131 2.92 1.73 -18.14
CA LYS A 131 1.52 1.89 -18.59
C LYS A 131 0.82 0.55 -18.77
N GLU A 132 1.55 -0.46 -19.21
CA GLU A 132 1.05 -1.83 -19.40
C GLU A 132 0.99 -2.63 -18.08
N SER A 133 1.50 -2.09 -17.00
CA SER A 133 1.49 -2.75 -15.69
C SER A 133 0.07 -3.00 -15.19
N GLN A 134 -0.10 -4.04 -14.38
CA GLN A 134 -1.39 -4.36 -13.80
C GLN A 134 -1.89 -3.26 -12.86
N LEU A 135 -0.98 -2.58 -12.17
CA LEU A 135 -1.28 -1.46 -11.29
C LEU A 135 -1.93 -0.31 -12.07
N CYS A 136 -1.34 0.12 -13.18
CA CYS A 136 -1.90 1.17 -14.04
C CYS A 136 -3.27 0.78 -14.61
N LYS A 137 -3.41 -0.45 -15.12
CA LYS A 137 -4.71 -0.96 -15.65
C LYS A 137 -5.83 -0.97 -14.60
N ILE A 138 -5.51 -1.32 -13.37
CA ILE A 138 -6.49 -1.25 -12.28
C ILE A 138 -6.87 0.19 -11.99
N ARG A 139 -5.87 1.10 -11.86
CA ARG A 139 -6.10 2.53 -11.61
C ARG A 139 -7.03 3.17 -12.64
N GLU A 140 -6.85 2.84 -13.92
CA GLU A 140 -7.69 3.38 -14.98
C GLU A 140 -9.18 3.06 -14.81
N SER A 141 -9.51 1.95 -14.18
CA SER A 141 -10.89 1.54 -13.94
C SER A 141 -11.54 2.18 -12.71
N LEU A 142 -10.76 2.85 -11.87
CA LEU A 142 -11.21 3.41 -10.60
C LEU A 142 -11.58 4.90 -10.73
N PRO A 143 -12.49 5.43 -9.90
CA PRO A 143 -12.77 6.87 -9.85
C PRO A 143 -11.68 7.67 -9.12
N VAL A 144 -10.92 7.04 -8.22
CA VAL A 144 -9.76 7.62 -7.51
C VAL A 144 -8.50 7.11 -8.19
N LYS A 145 -7.71 7.98 -8.79
CA LYS A 145 -6.64 7.61 -9.74
C LYS A 145 -5.24 7.52 -9.15
N ASN A 146 -4.97 8.23 -8.06
CA ASN A 146 -3.64 8.32 -7.46
C ASN A 146 -3.70 8.60 -5.96
N ALA A 147 -2.54 8.57 -5.32
CA ALA A 147 -2.39 8.81 -3.89
C ALA A 147 -2.81 10.22 -3.47
N ALA A 148 -2.49 11.24 -4.27
CA ALA A 148 -2.84 12.62 -3.95
C ALA A 148 -4.36 12.86 -3.96
N GLU A 149 -5.08 12.23 -4.91
CA GLU A 149 -6.54 12.27 -4.93
C GLU A 149 -7.14 11.51 -3.74
N PHE A 150 -6.61 10.35 -3.39
CA PHE A 150 -7.04 9.61 -2.20
C PHE A 150 -6.82 10.41 -0.93
N ASP A 151 -5.64 11.03 -0.78
CA ASP A 151 -5.24 11.85 0.37
C ASP A 151 -6.15 13.07 0.56
N GLY A 152 -6.71 13.59 -0.53
CA GLY A 152 -7.71 14.67 -0.50
C GLY A 152 -9.03 14.28 0.19
N TYR A 153 -9.36 12.98 0.29
CA TYR A 153 -10.54 12.47 1.00
C TYR A 153 -10.19 11.88 2.36
N TYR A 154 -9.09 11.15 2.43
CA TYR A 154 -8.59 10.52 3.65
C TYR A 154 -7.07 10.54 3.65
N GLY A 155 -6.47 11.13 4.69
CA GLY A 155 -5.02 11.27 4.79
C GLY A 155 -4.29 9.94 4.79
N ILE A 156 -3.41 9.76 3.82
CA ILE A 156 -2.52 8.60 3.65
C ILE A 156 -1.07 9.03 3.47
N ASP A 157 -0.72 10.23 3.94
CA ASP A 157 0.61 10.83 3.80
C ASP A 157 1.06 10.97 2.32
N ARG A 158 0.09 11.07 1.39
CA ARG A 158 0.28 11.04 -0.07
C ARG A 158 1.09 9.85 -0.59
N SER A 159 1.14 8.76 0.17
CA SER A 159 1.97 7.61 -0.17
C SER A 159 1.43 6.85 -1.38
N SER A 160 2.17 6.93 -2.48
CA SER A 160 1.93 6.15 -3.71
C SER A 160 2.11 4.66 -3.48
N TYR A 161 3.02 4.29 -2.57
CA TYR A 161 3.23 2.91 -2.16
C TYR A 161 2.00 2.35 -1.41
N PHE A 162 1.47 3.08 -0.41
CA PHE A 162 0.26 2.66 0.27
C PHE A 162 -0.93 2.56 -0.68
N TYR A 163 -1.12 3.59 -1.53
CA TYR A 163 -2.16 3.57 -2.54
C TYR A 163 -2.07 2.32 -3.43
N SER A 164 -0.87 1.94 -3.86
CA SER A 164 -0.66 0.72 -4.65
C SER A 164 -1.09 -0.56 -3.90
N LYS A 165 -0.86 -0.61 -2.60
CA LYS A 165 -1.24 -1.75 -1.75
C LYS A 165 -2.75 -1.88 -1.59
N VAL A 166 -3.48 -0.78 -1.50
CA VAL A 166 -4.93 -0.79 -1.31
C VAL A 166 -5.74 -0.85 -2.61
N LEU A 167 -5.08 -0.85 -3.77
CA LEU A 167 -5.77 -0.87 -5.07
C LEU A 167 -6.76 -2.02 -5.23
N PHE A 168 -6.45 -3.20 -4.70
CA PHE A 168 -7.37 -4.34 -4.77
C PHE A 168 -8.62 -4.12 -3.93
N LEU A 169 -8.50 -3.45 -2.77
CA LEU A 169 -9.63 -3.06 -1.92
C LEU A 169 -10.47 -2.00 -2.62
N LEU A 170 -9.83 -0.94 -3.15
CA LEU A 170 -10.50 0.08 -3.94
C LEU A 170 -11.33 -0.53 -5.07
N ARG A 171 -10.71 -1.44 -5.86
CA ARG A 171 -11.39 -2.11 -6.97
C ARG A 171 -12.60 -2.94 -6.51
N THR A 172 -12.42 -3.74 -5.45
CA THR A 172 -13.47 -4.59 -4.92
C THR A 172 -14.63 -3.75 -4.39
N ILE A 173 -14.34 -2.76 -3.54
CA ILE A 173 -15.38 -1.89 -2.97
C ILE A 173 -16.11 -1.12 -4.06
N TRP A 174 -15.36 -0.57 -5.03
CA TRP A 174 -15.96 0.14 -6.14
C TRP A 174 -16.87 -0.75 -6.98
N SER A 175 -16.37 -1.92 -7.41
CA SER A 175 -17.09 -2.79 -8.34
C SER A 175 -18.27 -3.53 -7.71
N GLU A 176 -18.15 -3.91 -6.44
CA GLU A 176 -19.14 -4.77 -5.78
C GLU A 176 -20.13 -4.00 -4.91
N ASN A 177 -19.75 -2.84 -4.38
CA ASN A 177 -20.57 -2.13 -3.42
C ASN A 177 -21.09 -0.78 -3.94
N ILE A 178 -20.25 0.06 -4.55
CA ILE A 178 -20.65 1.43 -4.92
C ILE A 178 -21.27 1.48 -6.33
N ARG A 179 -20.57 0.93 -7.33
CA ARG A 179 -21.02 0.97 -8.73
C ARG A 179 -22.39 0.31 -8.97
N PRO A 180 -22.73 -0.81 -8.33
CA PRO A 180 -24.06 -1.42 -8.50
C PRO A 180 -25.20 -0.52 -8.06
N ILE A 181 -25.00 0.31 -7.02
CA ILE A 181 -26.01 1.27 -6.55
C ILE A 181 -26.26 2.36 -7.59
N LEU A 182 -25.21 2.82 -8.27
CA LEU A 182 -25.34 3.78 -9.37
C LEU A 182 -26.09 3.18 -10.57
N GLY A 183 -25.99 1.87 -10.79
CA GLY A 183 -26.65 1.16 -11.88
C GLY A 183 -26.27 1.74 -13.24
N ARG A 184 -27.27 2.27 -13.98
CA ARG A 184 -27.08 2.94 -15.27
C ARG A 184 -26.96 4.47 -15.18
N LEU A 185 -27.11 5.02 -13.97
CA LEU A 185 -26.98 6.45 -13.76
C LEU A 185 -25.52 6.87 -14.03
N VAL A 186 -25.35 7.88 -14.86
CA VAL A 186 -24.08 8.62 -14.97
C VAL A 186 -24.10 9.66 -13.86
N PRO A 187 -23.30 9.51 -12.81
CA PRO A 187 -23.32 10.45 -11.69
C PRO A 187 -22.82 11.83 -12.13
N ASP A 188 -23.45 12.88 -11.63
CA ASP A 188 -22.90 14.22 -11.72
C ASP A 188 -21.63 14.34 -10.84
N GLU A 189 -20.96 15.46 -10.94
CA GLU A 189 -19.73 15.73 -10.20
C GLU A 189 -19.93 15.60 -8.69
N ALA A 190 -21.01 16.16 -8.15
CA ALA A 190 -21.30 16.16 -6.71
C ALA A 190 -21.56 14.73 -6.19
N LEU A 191 -22.28 13.91 -6.95
CA LEU A 191 -22.53 12.51 -6.61
C LEU A 191 -21.24 11.67 -6.73
N MET A 192 -20.43 11.92 -7.76
CA MET A 192 -19.14 11.24 -7.93
C MET A 192 -18.17 11.58 -6.79
N GLU A 193 -18.10 12.83 -6.36
CA GLU A 193 -17.29 13.26 -5.21
C GLU A 193 -17.69 12.55 -3.90
N ARG A 194 -19.00 12.34 -3.70
CA ARG A 194 -19.49 11.54 -2.56
C ARG A 194 -19.07 10.08 -2.69
N CYS A 195 -19.17 9.50 -3.88
CA CYS A 195 -18.75 8.12 -4.13
C CYS A 195 -17.23 7.93 -3.87
N LYS A 196 -16.40 8.87 -4.32
CA LYS A 196 -14.95 8.86 -4.07
C LYS A 196 -14.63 8.94 -2.58
N ARG A 197 -15.31 9.81 -1.85
CA ARG A 197 -15.17 9.91 -0.38
C ARG A 197 -15.53 8.60 0.31
N ILE A 198 -16.66 8.02 -0.02
CA ILE A 198 -17.09 6.71 0.50
C ILE A 198 -16.04 5.66 0.20
N LEU A 199 -15.57 5.61 -1.04
CA LEU A 199 -14.59 4.63 -1.49
C LEU A 199 -13.29 4.71 -0.67
N CYS A 200 -12.74 5.92 -0.45
CA CYS A 200 -11.53 6.11 0.33
C CYS A 200 -11.71 5.71 1.80
N TYR A 201 -12.81 6.15 2.46
CA TYR A 201 -13.08 5.81 3.84
C TYR A 201 -13.32 4.33 4.06
N TRP A 202 -14.07 3.68 3.16
CA TRP A 202 -14.31 2.24 3.24
C TRP A 202 -13.03 1.45 3.01
N THR A 203 -12.21 1.87 2.05
CA THR A 203 -10.91 1.26 1.80
C THR A 203 -10.00 1.35 3.04
N MET A 204 -9.99 2.49 3.74
CA MET A 204 -9.23 2.62 4.98
C MET A 204 -9.78 1.77 6.11
N ALA A 205 -11.10 1.67 6.26
CA ALA A 205 -11.73 0.80 7.24
C ALA A 205 -11.26 -0.66 7.04
N GLU A 206 -11.31 -1.15 5.81
CA GLU A 206 -10.84 -2.51 5.48
C GLU A 206 -9.33 -2.67 5.67
N ALA A 207 -8.54 -1.67 5.29
CA ALA A 207 -7.08 -1.71 5.41
C ALA A 207 -6.65 -1.80 6.88
N VAL A 208 -7.29 -1.06 7.79
CA VAL A 208 -7.00 -1.09 9.23
C VAL A 208 -7.19 -2.49 9.82
N LEU A 209 -8.14 -3.27 9.34
CA LEU A 209 -8.34 -4.65 9.81
C LEU A 209 -7.39 -5.66 9.14
N LYS A 210 -7.14 -5.49 7.84
CA LYS A 210 -6.46 -6.51 7.02
C LYS A 210 -4.94 -6.39 7.00
N PHE A 211 -4.40 -5.19 7.20
CA PHE A 211 -2.96 -4.95 7.12
C PHE A 211 -2.33 -4.95 8.51
N ASP A 212 -1.05 -5.34 8.56
CA ASP A 212 -0.24 -5.11 9.75
C ASP A 212 -0.06 -3.60 10.00
N VAL A 213 0.18 -3.20 11.26
CA VAL A 213 0.40 -1.77 11.60
C VAL A 213 1.54 -1.18 10.79
N THR A 214 2.61 -1.94 10.57
CA THR A 214 3.77 -1.53 9.78
C THR A 214 3.45 -1.31 8.29
N GLU A 215 2.31 -1.79 7.84
CA GLU A 215 1.83 -1.66 6.47
C GLU A 215 0.81 -0.52 6.27
N LEU A 216 0.50 0.22 7.34
CA LEU A 216 -0.36 1.40 7.32
C LEU A 216 0.47 2.68 7.16
N PRO A 217 -0.10 3.80 6.66
CA PRO A 217 0.57 5.10 6.59
C PRO A 217 1.16 5.55 7.92
N ARG A 218 2.21 6.36 7.88
CA ARG A 218 2.94 6.81 9.07
C ARG A 218 2.04 7.54 10.08
N SER A 219 1.19 8.45 9.60
CA SER A 219 0.23 9.19 10.42
C SER A 219 -0.65 8.24 11.24
N ILE A 220 -1.15 7.19 10.61
CA ILE A 220 -2.01 6.20 11.28
C ILE A 220 -1.19 5.32 12.22
N ARG A 221 0.02 4.89 11.81
CA ARG A 221 0.92 4.13 12.68
C ARG A 221 1.28 4.91 13.94
N TYR A 222 1.52 6.22 13.80
CA TYR A 222 1.85 7.08 14.92
C TYR A 222 0.71 7.16 15.94
N ASP A 223 -0.52 7.33 15.49
CA ASP A 223 -1.70 7.33 16.36
C ASP A 223 -1.84 5.99 17.09
N PHE A 224 -1.63 4.86 16.42
CA PHE A 224 -1.63 3.55 17.07
C PHE A 224 -0.50 3.37 18.08
N ASN A 225 0.68 3.91 17.85
CA ASN A 225 1.83 3.78 18.76
C ASN A 225 1.72 4.72 19.96
N HIS A 226 1.16 5.93 19.82
CA HIS A 226 1.03 6.90 20.89
C HIS A 226 -0.11 6.61 21.87
N GLU A 227 -1.24 6.14 21.38
CA GLU A 227 -2.33 5.70 22.27
C GLU A 227 -2.02 4.38 22.97
N TYR A 228 -1.05 3.61 22.46
CA TYR A 228 -0.80 2.23 22.86
C TYR A 228 0.67 1.90 23.11
N THR A 229 1.20 2.43 24.18
CA THR A 229 2.45 1.90 24.80
C THR A 229 2.35 0.43 25.23
N LYS A 230 1.30 -0.28 24.86
CA LYS A 230 1.04 -1.70 25.20
C LYS A 230 0.53 -2.52 24.01
N GLY A 231 1.23 -2.43 22.87
CA GLY A 231 0.91 -3.32 21.74
C GLY A 231 -0.45 -3.01 21.08
N SER A 232 -0.56 -3.23 19.79
CA SER A 232 -1.78 -3.03 19.00
C SER A 232 -2.97 -3.76 19.66
N ASP A 233 -3.74 -3.04 20.49
CA ASP A 233 -4.98 -3.59 21.04
C ASP A 233 -5.96 -3.84 19.89
N PRO A 234 -6.40 -5.08 19.65
CA PRO A 234 -7.40 -5.38 18.63
C PRO A 234 -8.64 -4.50 18.74
N GLN A 235 -9.04 -4.13 19.97
CA GLN A 235 -10.19 -3.27 20.22
C GLN A 235 -10.07 -1.89 19.58
N THR A 236 -8.87 -1.39 19.36
CA THR A 236 -8.67 -0.08 18.72
C THR A 236 -8.87 -0.13 17.24
N ARG A 237 -8.36 -1.17 16.60
CA ARG A 237 -8.62 -1.39 15.17
C ARG A 237 -10.12 -1.54 14.93
N ASP A 238 -10.80 -2.32 15.77
CA ASP A 238 -12.25 -2.53 15.70
C ASP A 238 -13.02 -1.22 15.91
N ARG A 239 -12.60 -0.37 16.85
CA ARG A 239 -13.21 0.96 17.09
C ARG A 239 -13.02 1.88 15.89
N LEU A 240 -11.79 2.00 15.37
CA LEU A 240 -11.51 2.84 14.20
C LEU A 240 -12.29 2.33 12.98
N HIS A 241 -12.29 1.02 12.75
CA HIS A 241 -13.10 0.42 11.70
C HIS A 241 -14.59 0.75 11.85
N ALA A 242 -15.15 0.57 13.05
CA ALA A 242 -16.56 0.85 13.32
C ALA A 242 -16.91 2.34 13.10
N ASP A 243 -16.04 3.27 13.53
CA ASP A 243 -16.22 4.71 13.29
C ASP A 243 -16.21 5.04 11.79
N LEU A 244 -15.23 4.53 11.05
CA LEU A 244 -15.14 4.73 9.61
C LEU A 244 -16.36 4.15 8.88
N MET A 245 -16.78 2.94 9.24
CA MET A 245 -17.95 2.28 8.63
C MET A 245 -19.26 2.97 9.00
N SER A 246 -19.37 3.58 10.17
CA SER A 246 -20.54 4.41 10.53
C SER A 246 -20.68 5.61 9.60
N LYS A 247 -19.58 6.29 9.28
CA LYS A 247 -19.56 7.40 8.29
C LYS A 247 -19.92 6.90 6.89
N VAL A 248 -19.29 5.80 6.45
CA VAL A 248 -19.54 5.15 5.15
C VAL A 248 -21.04 4.84 5.01
N ASN A 249 -21.63 4.16 5.98
CA ASN A 249 -23.04 3.78 5.94
C ASN A 249 -23.98 4.99 5.88
N SER A 250 -23.65 6.08 6.59
CA SER A 250 -24.42 7.32 6.53
C SER A 250 -24.38 7.93 5.13
N TRP A 251 -23.20 8.03 4.52
CA TRP A 251 -23.05 8.59 3.17
C TRP A 251 -23.62 7.68 2.08
N MET A 252 -23.55 6.36 2.23
CA MET A 252 -24.16 5.42 1.31
C MET A 252 -25.68 5.63 1.21
N LYS A 253 -26.37 5.82 2.34
CA LYS A 253 -27.80 6.15 2.35
C LYS A 253 -28.11 7.45 1.59
N MET A 254 -27.22 8.44 1.65
CA MET A 254 -27.38 9.68 0.87
C MET A 254 -27.21 9.43 -0.63
N VAL A 255 -26.23 8.61 -1.03
CA VAL A 255 -26.05 8.20 -2.43
C VAL A 255 -27.26 7.44 -2.94
N GLU A 256 -27.74 6.44 -2.20
CA GLU A 256 -28.94 5.68 -2.56
C GLU A 256 -30.18 6.58 -2.73
N SER A 257 -30.36 7.54 -1.83
CA SER A 257 -31.47 8.50 -1.93
C SER A 257 -31.33 9.40 -3.15
N ALA A 258 -30.12 9.88 -3.45
CA ALA A 258 -29.86 10.72 -4.63
C ALA A 258 -30.13 9.92 -5.93
N VAL A 259 -29.67 8.67 -6.01
CA VAL A 259 -29.92 7.80 -7.17
C VAL A 259 -31.42 7.54 -7.34
N LYS A 260 -32.15 7.25 -6.28
CA LYS A 260 -33.64 7.05 -6.33
C LYS A 260 -34.32 8.31 -6.84
N SER A 261 -33.92 9.48 -6.36
CA SER A 261 -34.49 10.75 -6.82
C SER A 261 -34.23 11.02 -8.31
N ALA A 262 -33.00 10.75 -8.76
CA ALA A 262 -32.58 10.96 -10.16
C ALA A 262 -33.24 9.98 -11.14
N THR A 263 -33.57 8.76 -10.68
CA THR A 263 -34.18 7.71 -11.53
C THR A 263 -35.73 7.72 -11.48
N GLY A 264 -36.34 8.72 -10.88
CA GLY A 264 -37.81 8.88 -10.84
C GLY A 264 -38.54 7.85 -9.98
N GLY A 265 -37.88 7.29 -8.96
CA GLY A 265 -38.49 6.37 -7.99
C GLY A 265 -38.76 4.94 -8.49
N ASN A 266 -38.49 4.62 -9.75
CA ASN A 266 -38.67 3.30 -10.33
C ASN A 266 -37.39 2.50 -10.48
N VAL A 267 -36.55 2.46 -9.46
CA VAL A 267 -35.61 1.33 -9.32
C VAL A 267 -36.35 0.25 -8.54
N SER A 268 -36.98 -0.68 -9.26
CA SER A 268 -37.39 -1.95 -8.67
C SER A 268 -36.15 -2.53 -8.01
N GLY A 269 -36.14 -2.56 -6.68
CA GLY A 269 -35.00 -2.99 -5.90
C GLY A 269 -34.52 -4.36 -6.37
N GLY A 270 -33.34 -4.40 -6.90
CA GLY A 270 -32.49 -5.58 -6.73
C GLY A 270 -32.27 -5.69 -5.23
N VAL A 271 -32.96 -6.66 -4.63
CA VAL A 271 -33.00 -6.90 -3.19
C VAL A 271 -31.59 -7.17 -2.70
N VAL A 272 -30.92 -6.13 -2.27
CA VAL A 272 -29.78 -6.26 -1.34
C VAL A 272 -30.43 -6.36 0.05
N ASN A 273 -30.52 -7.57 0.57
CA ASN A 273 -31.16 -7.99 1.83
C ASN A 273 -32.66 -8.35 1.73
N ALA A 274 -33.03 -9.34 0.95
CA ALA A 274 -34.10 -10.23 1.36
C ALA A 274 -33.55 -11.12 2.51
N GLU A 275 -34.37 -11.36 3.53
CA GLU A 275 -34.05 -12.23 4.67
C GLU A 275 -33.59 -13.65 4.29
N GLU A 276 -33.67 -14.02 3.02
CA GLU A 276 -33.23 -15.30 2.45
C GLU A 276 -31.75 -15.36 2.09
N ASN A 277 -31.03 -14.22 2.04
CA ASN A 277 -29.57 -14.20 1.83
C ASN A 277 -28.81 -14.24 3.16
N LYS A 278 -29.06 -15.28 3.95
CA LYS A 278 -28.16 -15.65 5.06
C LYS A 278 -26.91 -16.29 4.49
N PHE A 279 -25.90 -15.50 4.24
CA PHE A 279 -24.56 -16.05 4.05
C PHE A 279 -24.06 -16.57 5.38
N PHE A 280 -23.93 -17.88 5.46
CA PHE A 280 -23.30 -18.58 6.57
C PHE A 280 -21.83 -18.16 6.63
N TYR A 281 -21.42 -17.56 7.75
CA TYR A 281 -20.04 -17.58 8.16
C TYR A 281 -19.77 -18.99 8.75
N MET A 282 -18.91 -19.74 8.08
CA MET A 282 -18.10 -20.81 8.68
C MET A 282 -16.68 -20.32 8.79
#